data_4eb42e14c6355c4a1690f27b04f3fc20
#
_entry.id   4eb42e14c6355c4a1690f27b04f3fc20
#
_cell.length_a   1.000
_cell.length_b   1.000
_cell.length_c   1.000
_cell.angle_alpha   90.00
_cell.angle_beta   90.00
_cell.angle_gamma   90.00
#
_symmetry.space_group_name_H-M   'P 1'
#
loop_
_entity.id
_entity.type
_entity.pdbx_description
1 polymer ?
#
loop_
_entity_poly.entity_id
_entity_poly.type
_entity_poly.pdbx_seq_one_letter_code
_entity_poly.pdbx_strand_id
1 'polypeptide(L)'
;LPLAHTYSCAFNFLTPLTIGVHVYILGKIPSPLTLIKAFADVRPSFVIMVPLIIEKLYHKAIAPKIKTPLIKFLLRLPVLKKVIHKSIRSKLIESFGGNFRQIIIGGAALNDEVAHFLYRIGFPLTVGYGMTECGPLISYEDHSLWLPGSCGKSLSIMEVRIDHSGQERHSDSGDVGEIQVR
;
A
#
# COMPACT_ATOMS: atom_id res chain seq x y z
N LEU A 1 -12.47 1.77 -4.82
CA LEU A 1 -13.38 0.83 -4.16
C LEU A 1 -14.80 1.43 -4.11
N PRO A 2 -15.86 0.64 -4.24
CA PRO A 2 -17.24 1.11 -4.01
C PRO A 2 -17.42 1.57 -2.55
N LEU A 3 -18.21 2.62 -2.32
CA LEU A 3 -18.52 3.07 -0.96
C LEU A 3 -19.30 2.04 -0.14
N ALA A 4 -20.00 1.11 -0.80
CA ALA A 4 -20.68 0.00 -0.15
C ALA A 4 -19.73 -1.04 0.48
N HIS A 5 -18.45 -1.03 0.10
CA HIS A 5 -17.44 -1.88 0.74
C HIS A 5 -16.99 -1.26 2.06
N THR A 6 -17.00 -2.03 3.15
CA THR A 6 -16.68 -1.55 4.51
C THR A 6 -15.37 -0.77 4.58
N TYR A 7 -14.31 -1.25 3.95
CA TYR A 7 -13.01 -0.58 3.87
C TYR A 7 -13.12 0.83 3.28
N SER A 8 -13.86 0.99 2.18
CA SER A 8 -14.04 2.29 1.53
C SER A 8 -14.99 3.19 2.33
N CYS A 9 -16.08 2.64 2.85
CA CYS A 9 -17.02 3.37 3.69
C CYS A 9 -16.33 3.94 4.92
N ALA A 10 -15.59 3.13 5.67
CA ALA A 10 -14.90 3.56 6.88
C ALA A 10 -13.80 4.59 6.58
N PHE A 11 -12.87 4.28 5.68
CA PHE A 11 -11.63 5.06 5.55
C PHE A 11 -11.63 6.11 4.43
N ASN A 12 -12.46 5.96 3.38
CA ASN A 12 -12.57 6.99 2.34
C ASN A 12 -13.75 7.93 2.55
N PHE A 13 -14.65 7.65 3.51
CA PHE A 13 -15.82 8.48 3.72
C PHE A 13 -16.03 8.85 5.20
N LEU A 14 -16.32 7.90 6.08
CA LEU A 14 -16.67 8.20 7.47
C LEU A 14 -15.52 8.85 8.25
N THR A 15 -14.34 8.22 8.27
CA THR A 15 -13.17 8.76 8.98
C THR A 15 -12.78 10.17 8.51
N PRO A 16 -12.63 10.45 7.20
CA PRO A 16 -12.39 11.82 6.73
C PRO A 16 -13.44 12.83 7.17
N LEU A 17 -14.72 12.46 7.17
CA LEU A 17 -15.79 13.35 7.62
C LEU A 17 -15.69 13.67 9.12
N THR A 18 -15.38 12.66 9.96
CA THR A 18 -15.27 12.86 11.41
C THR A 18 -14.12 13.78 11.80
N ILE A 19 -13.04 13.80 11.02
CA ILE A 19 -11.87 14.65 11.27
C ILE A 19 -11.84 15.93 10.44
N GLY A 20 -12.91 16.22 9.68
CA GLY A 20 -13.06 17.46 8.91
C GLY A 20 -12.14 17.56 7.68
N VAL A 21 -11.78 16.44 7.06
CA VAL A 21 -10.95 16.41 5.85
C VAL A 21 -11.83 16.40 4.59
N HIS A 22 -11.38 17.06 3.53
CA HIS A 22 -12.06 17.04 2.24
C HIS A 22 -12.06 15.64 1.62
N VAL A 23 -13.24 15.18 1.21
CA VAL A 23 -13.44 13.92 0.50
C VAL A 23 -13.79 14.21 -0.96
N TYR A 24 -13.01 13.65 -1.90
CA TYR A 24 -13.27 13.78 -3.32
C TYR A 24 -13.79 12.45 -3.88
N ILE A 25 -15.00 12.47 -4.41
CA ILE A 25 -15.65 11.28 -5.00
C ILE A 25 -15.49 11.33 -6.50
N LEU A 26 -14.86 10.31 -7.07
CA LEU A 26 -14.54 10.26 -8.51
C LEU A 26 -15.80 10.23 -9.40
N GLY A 27 -16.90 9.61 -8.94
CA GLY A 27 -18.17 9.53 -9.69
C GLY A 27 -18.10 8.75 -11.01
N LYS A 28 -16.97 8.10 -11.32
CA LYS A 28 -16.72 7.34 -12.56
C LYS A 28 -16.00 6.04 -12.23
N ILE A 29 -16.12 5.06 -13.14
CA ILE A 29 -15.34 3.81 -13.03
C ILE A 29 -13.86 4.14 -13.10
N PRO A 30 -13.06 3.75 -12.08
CA PRO A 30 -11.65 4.09 -12.01
C PRO A 30 -10.85 3.30 -13.07
N SER A 31 -10.37 4.00 -14.09
CA SER A 31 -9.31 3.52 -14.97
C SER A 31 -7.97 4.13 -14.54
N PRO A 32 -6.80 3.54 -14.88
CA PRO A 32 -5.50 4.14 -14.56
C PRO A 32 -5.35 5.57 -15.06
N LEU A 33 -5.81 5.87 -16.26
CA LEU A 33 -5.77 7.23 -16.83
C LEU A 33 -6.70 8.20 -16.10
N THR A 34 -7.91 7.76 -15.77
CA THR A 34 -8.88 8.57 -15.01
C THR A 34 -8.35 8.90 -13.63
N LEU A 35 -7.71 7.92 -12.96
CA LEU A 35 -7.10 8.11 -11.64
C LEU A 35 -5.91 9.08 -11.69
N ILE A 36 -4.99 8.93 -12.63
CA ILE A 36 -3.85 9.84 -12.77
C ILE A 36 -4.32 11.28 -13.00
N LYS A 37 -5.34 11.48 -13.86
CA LYS A 37 -5.92 12.80 -14.08
C LYS A 37 -6.57 13.36 -12.83
N ALA A 38 -7.38 12.56 -12.13
CA ALA A 38 -8.01 12.98 -10.88
C ALA A 38 -6.97 13.31 -9.78
N PHE A 39 -5.88 12.54 -9.68
CA PHE A 39 -4.80 12.82 -8.76
C PHE A 39 -4.06 14.12 -9.08
N ALA A 40 -3.85 14.42 -10.37
CA ALA A 40 -3.25 15.68 -10.80
C ALA A 40 -4.14 16.89 -10.44
N ASP A 41 -5.46 16.77 -10.62
CA ASP A 41 -6.42 17.83 -10.34
C ASP A 41 -6.62 18.05 -8.83
N VAL A 42 -6.78 16.95 -8.06
CA VAL A 42 -7.11 16.98 -6.62
C VAL A 42 -5.86 17.12 -5.75
N ARG A 43 -4.73 16.56 -6.15
CA ARG A 43 -3.46 16.52 -5.41
C ARG A 43 -3.63 15.98 -3.98
N PRO A 44 -4.12 14.73 -3.82
CA PRO A 44 -4.47 14.20 -2.51
C PRO A 44 -3.24 14.03 -1.61
N SER A 45 -3.43 14.24 -0.30
CA SER A 45 -2.38 13.97 0.70
C SER A 45 -2.34 12.51 1.11
N PHE A 46 -3.50 11.86 1.16
CA PHE A 46 -3.65 10.44 1.48
C PHE A 46 -4.41 9.73 0.37
N VAL A 47 -3.96 8.52 0.06
CA VAL A 47 -4.60 7.65 -0.92
C VAL A 47 -4.80 6.27 -0.31
N ILE A 48 -6.04 5.78 -0.33
CA ILE A 48 -6.39 4.44 0.12
C ILE A 48 -6.82 3.64 -1.10
N MET A 49 -6.15 2.52 -1.36
CA MET A 49 -6.38 1.74 -2.56
C MET A 49 -6.12 0.24 -2.37
N VAL A 50 -6.52 -0.53 -3.38
CA VAL A 50 -6.16 -1.96 -3.49
C VAL A 50 -4.81 -2.12 -4.20
N PRO A 51 -4.08 -3.23 -3.95
CA PRO A 51 -2.76 -3.49 -4.54
C PRO A 51 -2.72 -3.38 -6.06
N LEU A 52 -3.75 -3.88 -6.73
CA LEU A 52 -3.81 -3.99 -8.20
C LEU A 52 -3.43 -2.69 -8.94
N ILE A 53 -3.73 -1.54 -8.37
CA ILE A 53 -3.46 -0.24 -9.03
C ILE A 53 -1.96 0.06 -9.02
N ILE A 54 -1.31 -0.04 -7.87
CA ILE A 54 0.13 0.23 -7.74
C ILE A 54 0.97 -0.85 -8.46
N GLU A 55 0.52 -2.10 -8.43
CA GLU A 55 1.14 -3.20 -9.18
C GLU A 55 1.09 -2.97 -10.68
N LYS A 56 -0.05 -2.54 -11.22
CA LYS A 56 -0.18 -2.17 -12.64
C LYS A 56 0.74 -1.02 -13.00
N LEU A 57 0.88 0.00 -12.15
CA LEU A 57 1.82 1.10 -12.36
C LEU A 57 3.26 0.58 -12.36
N TYR A 58 3.63 -0.27 -11.41
CA TYR A 58 4.94 -0.89 -11.36
C TYR A 58 5.26 -1.69 -12.63
N HIS A 59 4.42 -2.66 -12.97
CA HIS A 59 4.67 -3.55 -14.09
C HIS A 59 4.65 -2.84 -15.47
N LYS A 60 3.79 -1.83 -15.64
CA LYS A 60 3.69 -1.11 -16.93
C LYS A 60 4.71 0.01 -17.09
N ALA A 61 4.99 0.77 -16.03
CA ALA A 61 5.78 1.99 -16.16
C ALA A 61 7.20 1.89 -15.60
N ILE A 62 7.43 1.05 -14.58
CA ILE A 62 8.69 1.00 -13.84
C ILE A 62 9.51 -0.23 -14.22
N ALA A 63 8.94 -1.43 -14.08
CA ALA A 63 9.66 -2.68 -14.28
C ALA A 63 10.36 -2.80 -15.64
N PRO A 64 9.77 -2.41 -16.78
CA PRO A 64 10.46 -2.45 -18.07
C PRO A 64 11.72 -1.58 -18.11
N LYS A 65 11.69 -0.43 -17.46
CA LYS A 65 12.81 0.52 -17.43
C LYS A 65 13.96 0.03 -16.56
N ILE A 66 13.66 -0.44 -15.34
CA ILE A 66 14.69 -0.91 -14.41
C ILE A 66 15.31 -2.26 -14.81
N LYS A 67 14.60 -3.05 -15.62
CA LYS A 67 15.10 -4.35 -16.14
C LYS A 67 16.03 -4.21 -17.34
N THR A 68 16.24 -3.00 -17.89
CA THR A 68 17.20 -2.79 -18.98
C THR A 68 18.64 -3.01 -18.52
N PRO A 69 19.53 -3.56 -19.40
CA PRO A 69 20.91 -3.86 -19.02
C PRO A 69 21.67 -2.64 -18.50
N LEU A 70 21.48 -1.49 -19.13
CA LEU A 70 22.11 -0.23 -18.73
C LEU A 70 21.70 0.19 -17.31
N ILE A 71 20.41 0.21 -17.01
CA ILE A 71 19.92 0.59 -15.67
C ILE A 71 20.36 -0.43 -14.62
N LYS A 72 20.33 -1.74 -14.93
CA LYS A 72 20.86 -2.77 -14.04
C LYS A 72 22.33 -2.55 -13.69
N PHE A 73 23.15 -2.17 -14.68
CA PHE A 73 24.56 -1.83 -14.45
C PHE A 73 24.71 -0.60 -13.55
N LEU A 74 23.97 0.48 -13.84
CA LEU A 74 23.99 1.71 -13.04
C LEU A 74 23.52 1.50 -11.60
N LEU A 75 22.55 0.60 -11.38
CA LEU A 75 22.07 0.24 -10.05
C LEU A 75 23.09 -0.53 -9.18
N ARG A 76 24.20 -1.03 -9.76
CA ARG A 76 25.31 -1.62 -9.00
C ARG A 76 26.20 -0.56 -8.33
N LEU A 77 26.20 0.66 -8.86
CA LEU A 77 26.98 1.78 -8.34
C LEU A 77 26.17 2.49 -7.24
N PRO A 78 26.65 2.54 -5.97
CA PRO A 78 25.85 2.98 -4.82
C PRO A 78 25.34 4.42 -4.95
N VAL A 79 26.14 5.33 -5.53
CA VAL A 79 25.74 6.72 -5.73
C VAL A 79 24.63 6.82 -6.79
N LEU A 80 24.83 6.19 -7.96
CA LEU A 80 23.85 6.21 -9.04
C LEU A 80 22.55 5.50 -8.64
N LYS A 81 22.63 4.42 -7.88
CA LYS A 81 21.47 3.73 -7.31
C LYS A 81 20.60 4.69 -6.48
N LYS A 82 21.21 5.49 -5.58
CA LYS A 82 20.48 6.50 -4.78
C LYS A 82 19.79 7.54 -5.67
N VAL A 83 20.49 8.05 -6.70
CA VAL A 83 19.93 9.04 -7.62
C VAL A 83 18.76 8.45 -8.42
N ILE A 84 18.92 7.25 -8.97
CA ILE A 84 17.87 6.56 -9.73
C ILE A 84 16.66 6.28 -8.84
N HIS A 85 16.85 5.75 -7.62
CA HIS A 85 15.77 5.50 -6.67
C HIS A 85 15.02 6.79 -6.32
N LYS A 86 15.74 7.88 -6.03
CA LYS A 86 15.15 9.19 -5.76
C LYS A 86 14.33 9.70 -6.94
N SER A 87 14.85 9.58 -8.18
CA SER A 87 14.15 9.99 -9.40
C SER A 87 12.87 9.19 -9.63
N ILE A 88 12.91 7.86 -9.44
CA ILE A 88 11.71 7.01 -9.57
C ILE A 88 10.68 7.36 -8.49
N ARG A 89 11.13 7.52 -7.23
CA ARG A 89 10.25 7.93 -6.14
C ARG A 89 9.55 9.25 -6.43
N SER A 90 10.29 10.29 -6.86
CA SER A 90 9.72 11.61 -7.18
C SER A 90 8.68 11.51 -8.29
N LYS A 91 8.98 10.79 -9.38
CA LYS A 91 8.02 10.59 -10.48
C LYS A 91 6.77 9.84 -10.08
N LEU A 92 6.91 8.85 -9.17
CA LEU A 92 5.74 8.18 -8.59
C LEU A 92 4.90 9.16 -7.77
N ILE A 93 5.51 9.94 -6.88
CA ILE A 93 4.81 10.96 -6.08
C ILE A 93 4.11 11.98 -6.98
N GLU A 94 4.76 12.44 -8.05
CA GLU A 94 4.16 13.33 -9.05
C GLU A 94 2.93 12.69 -9.72
N SER A 95 2.96 11.38 -10.03
CA SER A 95 1.82 10.68 -10.63
C SER A 95 0.59 10.61 -9.70
N PHE A 96 0.79 10.82 -8.40
CA PHE A 96 -0.27 10.97 -7.40
C PHE A 96 -0.59 12.45 -7.07
N GLY A 97 -0.17 13.40 -7.92
CA GLY A 97 -0.47 14.83 -7.77
C GLY A 97 0.58 15.63 -7.01
N GLY A 98 1.69 15.03 -6.59
CA GLY A 98 2.86 15.72 -6.01
C GLY A 98 2.72 16.18 -4.54
N ASN A 99 1.51 16.21 -3.98
CA ASN A 99 1.25 16.61 -2.57
C ASN A 99 1.03 15.41 -1.64
N PHE A 100 1.39 14.29 -2.09
CA PHE A 100 1.08 13.00 -1.50
C PHE A 100 2.02 12.65 -0.32
N ARG A 101 1.44 12.28 0.80
CA ARG A 101 2.16 11.91 2.03
C ARG A 101 2.26 10.40 2.22
N GLN A 102 1.16 9.69 1.93
CA GLN A 102 1.10 8.24 2.19
C GLN A 102 0.05 7.55 1.34
N ILE A 103 0.38 6.32 0.90
CA ILE A 103 -0.59 5.32 0.43
C ILE A 103 -0.82 4.27 1.50
N ILE A 104 -2.09 3.93 1.72
CA ILE A 104 -2.50 2.79 2.52
C ILE A 104 -3.12 1.75 1.57
N ILE A 105 -2.54 0.57 1.57
CA ILE A 105 -3.00 -0.55 0.75
C ILE A 105 -3.70 -1.56 1.64
N GLY A 106 -4.87 -2.02 1.19
CA GLY A 106 -5.65 -3.03 1.89
C GLY A 106 -6.57 -3.81 0.96
N GLY A 107 -7.25 -4.80 1.49
CA GLY A 107 -8.24 -5.62 0.77
C GLY A 107 -7.65 -6.79 -0.02
N ALA A 108 -6.32 -6.87 -0.19
CA ALA A 108 -5.60 -8.01 -0.75
C ALA A 108 -4.11 -7.92 -0.41
N ALA A 109 -3.38 -9.03 -0.54
CA ALA A 109 -1.93 -9.03 -0.38
C ALA A 109 -1.25 -8.25 -1.50
N LEU A 110 -0.24 -7.45 -1.16
CA LEU A 110 0.62 -6.77 -2.12
C LEU A 110 1.68 -7.74 -2.63
N ASN A 111 1.93 -7.75 -3.94
CA ASN A 111 2.96 -8.58 -4.54
C ASN A 111 4.35 -8.28 -3.94
N ASP A 112 5.10 -9.31 -3.56
CA ASP A 112 6.39 -9.19 -2.85
C ASP A 112 7.45 -8.43 -3.65
N GLU A 113 7.56 -8.66 -4.96
CA GLU A 113 8.52 -7.92 -5.82
C GLU A 113 8.23 -6.42 -5.75
N VAL A 114 6.95 -6.06 -5.84
CA VAL A 114 6.48 -4.66 -5.80
C VAL A 114 6.70 -4.07 -4.41
N ALA A 115 6.33 -4.78 -3.36
CA ALA A 115 6.50 -4.36 -1.97
C ALA A 115 7.97 -4.04 -1.66
N HIS A 116 8.87 -4.98 -1.95
CA HIS A 116 10.31 -4.82 -1.75
C HIS A 116 10.90 -3.70 -2.60
N PHE A 117 10.41 -3.51 -3.82
CA PHE A 117 10.89 -2.42 -4.68
C PHE A 117 10.48 -1.06 -4.12
N LEU A 118 9.21 -0.88 -3.78
CA LEU A 118 8.68 0.38 -3.24
C LEU A 118 9.35 0.74 -1.90
N TYR A 119 9.56 -0.25 -1.04
CA TYR A 119 10.31 -0.09 0.21
C TYR A 119 11.75 0.40 -0.05
N ARG A 120 12.47 -0.25 -0.98
CA ARG A 120 13.88 0.12 -1.31
C ARG A 120 14.02 1.53 -1.85
N ILE A 121 13.05 2.04 -2.58
CA ILE A 121 13.09 3.44 -3.07
C ILE A 121 12.57 4.44 -2.02
N GLY A 122 12.14 3.97 -0.85
CA GLY A 122 11.57 4.79 0.21
C GLY A 122 10.23 5.42 -0.17
N PHE A 123 9.41 4.73 -0.98
CA PHE A 123 8.08 5.22 -1.34
C PHE A 123 7.16 5.13 -0.11
N PRO A 124 6.41 6.21 0.24
CA PRO A 124 5.62 6.24 1.48
C PRO A 124 4.35 5.39 1.33
N LEU A 125 4.48 4.11 1.63
CA LEU A 125 3.46 3.09 1.50
C LEU A 125 3.40 2.25 2.76
N THR A 126 2.20 1.85 3.14
CA THR A 126 1.95 0.82 4.15
C THR A 126 0.84 -0.13 3.70
N VAL A 127 0.83 -1.31 4.29
CA VAL A 127 -0.22 -2.31 4.08
C VAL A 127 -0.95 -2.51 5.39
N GLY A 128 -2.28 -2.40 5.37
CA GLY A 128 -3.15 -2.74 6.47
C GLY A 128 -3.88 -4.06 6.21
N TYR A 129 -4.19 -4.78 7.27
CA TYR A 129 -4.96 -6.01 7.24
C TYR A 129 -6.25 -5.87 8.02
N GLY A 130 -7.29 -6.49 7.50
CA GLY A 130 -8.58 -6.51 8.16
C GLY A 130 -9.63 -7.28 7.38
N MET A 131 -10.81 -7.37 7.96
CA MET A 131 -11.96 -8.08 7.41
C MET A 131 -13.25 -7.33 7.79
N THR A 132 -14.29 -7.54 7.02
CA THR A 132 -15.58 -6.85 7.20
C THR A 132 -16.13 -7.03 8.61
N GLU A 133 -16.00 -8.24 9.15
CA GLU A 133 -16.50 -8.64 10.47
C GLU A 133 -15.81 -7.91 11.64
N CYS A 134 -14.62 -7.36 11.40
CA CYS A 134 -13.82 -6.64 12.41
C CYS A 134 -13.80 -5.11 12.21
N GLY A 135 -14.71 -4.57 11.45
CA GLY A 135 -15.06 -3.17 11.36
C GLY A 135 -14.13 -2.13 10.73
N PRO A 136 -13.38 -2.30 9.66
CA PRO A 136 -12.78 -3.41 8.92
C PRO A 136 -11.25 -3.54 9.10
N LEU A 137 -10.61 -2.88 10.09
CA LEU A 137 -9.16 -2.86 10.25
C LEU A 137 -8.74 -3.60 11.53
N ILE A 138 -7.86 -4.57 11.38
CA ILE A 138 -7.28 -5.36 12.47
C ILE A 138 -5.85 -4.90 12.78
N SER A 139 -5.03 -4.72 11.74
CA SER A 139 -3.64 -4.30 11.91
C SER A 139 -3.22 -3.22 10.92
N TYR A 140 -2.30 -2.38 11.38
CA TYR A 140 -1.75 -1.25 10.64
C TYR A 140 -0.42 -0.82 11.25
N GLU A 141 0.46 -0.27 10.45
CA GLU A 141 1.67 0.40 10.91
C GLU A 141 1.93 1.66 10.06
N ASP A 142 2.57 2.67 10.63
CA ASP A 142 2.97 3.84 9.87
C ASP A 142 3.99 3.45 8.78
N HIS A 143 3.94 4.14 7.63
CA HIS A 143 4.81 3.84 6.50
C HIS A 143 6.31 3.94 6.81
N SER A 144 6.70 4.72 7.83
CA SER A 144 8.10 4.84 8.26
C SER A 144 8.61 3.61 9.01
N LEU A 145 7.71 2.81 9.58
CA LEU A 145 8.00 1.58 10.32
C LEU A 145 7.59 0.31 9.55
N TRP A 146 6.85 0.48 8.45
CA TRP A 146 6.37 -0.64 7.66
C TRP A 146 7.51 -1.41 6.98
N LEU A 147 7.40 -2.74 6.99
CA LEU A 147 8.31 -3.67 6.32
C LEU A 147 7.56 -4.51 5.27
N PRO A 148 8.19 -4.85 4.12
CA PRO A 148 7.61 -5.77 3.15
C PRO A 148 7.24 -7.12 3.78
N GLY A 149 6.07 -7.64 3.41
CA GLY A 149 5.52 -8.86 3.99
C GLY A 149 4.76 -8.66 5.31
N SER A 150 4.82 -7.45 5.91
CA SER A 150 4.07 -7.13 7.12
C SER A 150 2.78 -6.37 6.82
N CYS A 151 1.74 -6.63 7.61
CA CYS A 151 0.52 -5.82 7.66
C CYS A 151 0.47 -4.90 8.89
N GLY A 152 1.62 -4.71 9.56
CA GLY A 152 1.71 -3.89 10.76
C GLY A 152 1.29 -4.61 12.04
N LYS A 153 1.21 -3.84 13.12
CA LYS A 153 0.80 -4.31 14.45
C LYS A 153 -0.72 -4.32 14.57
N SER A 154 -1.25 -5.20 15.41
CA SER A 154 -2.65 -5.17 15.77
C SER A 154 -3.01 -3.82 16.42
N LEU A 155 -4.21 -3.33 16.12
CA LEU A 155 -4.74 -2.14 16.78
C LEU A 155 -4.91 -2.39 18.28
N SER A 156 -4.69 -1.38 19.10
CA SER A 156 -4.78 -1.46 20.57
C SER A 156 -6.18 -1.83 21.10
N ILE A 157 -7.19 -1.66 20.24
CA ILE A 157 -8.59 -2.04 20.55
C ILE A 157 -8.92 -3.47 20.15
N MET A 158 -7.99 -4.21 19.53
CA MET A 158 -8.17 -5.58 19.06
C MET A 158 -7.31 -6.54 19.89
N GLU A 159 -7.89 -7.63 20.32
CA GLU A 159 -7.15 -8.77 20.83
C GLU A 159 -6.95 -9.77 19.70
N VAL A 160 -5.69 -9.98 19.32
CA VAL A 160 -5.31 -10.88 18.21
C VAL A 160 -4.47 -12.02 18.76
N ARG A 161 -4.82 -13.26 18.40
CA ARG A 161 -4.02 -14.44 18.69
C ARG A 161 -3.90 -15.32 17.46
N ILE A 162 -2.86 -16.15 17.44
CA ILE A 162 -2.66 -17.18 16.42
C ILE A 162 -3.08 -18.52 17.02
N ASP A 163 -4.01 -19.20 16.37
CA ASP A 163 -4.44 -20.54 16.75
C ASP A 163 -3.70 -21.58 15.89
N HIS A 164 -3.03 -22.51 16.57
CA HIS A 164 -2.23 -23.57 15.94
C HIS A 164 -2.95 -24.93 15.90
N SER A 165 -4.22 -24.99 16.31
CA SER A 165 -4.94 -26.26 16.52
C SER A 165 -5.22 -27.09 15.28
N GLY A 166 -4.89 -26.61 14.08
CA GLY A 166 -5.12 -27.32 12.82
C GLY A 166 -3.89 -27.56 11.94
N GLN A 167 -2.68 -27.21 12.38
CA GLN A 167 -1.49 -27.26 11.54
C GLN A 167 -0.32 -28.02 12.19
N GLU A 168 0.39 -28.85 11.41
CA GLU A 168 1.71 -29.34 11.80
C GLU A 168 2.67 -28.15 11.89
N ARG A 169 3.33 -28.02 13.05
CA ARG A 169 4.32 -26.94 13.30
C ARG A 169 5.48 -27.06 12.31
N HIS A 170 5.52 -26.23 11.29
CA HIS A 170 6.73 -26.03 10.50
C HIS A 170 7.66 -25.08 11.25
N SER A 171 8.76 -25.60 11.78
CA SER A 171 9.69 -24.93 12.70
C SER A 171 10.49 -23.77 12.11
N ASP A 172 10.46 -23.55 10.80
CA ASP A 172 11.34 -22.59 10.12
C ASP A 172 10.68 -21.24 9.74
N SER A 173 9.35 -21.07 9.93
CA SER A 173 8.60 -19.91 9.43
C SER A 173 7.95 -19.02 10.49
N GLY A 174 8.33 -19.14 11.76
CA GLY A 174 7.69 -18.41 12.86
C GLY A 174 6.33 -19.00 13.26
N ASP A 175 5.57 -18.24 14.02
CA ASP A 175 4.22 -18.62 14.44
C ASP A 175 3.24 -18.54 13.24
N VAL A 176 2.87 -19.69 12.70
CA VAL A 176 1.89 -19.82 11.60
C VAL A 176 0.64 -20.49 12.15
N GLY A 177 -0.53 -19.93 11.88
CA GLY A 177 -1.80 -20.46 12.32
C GLY A 177 -2.97 -19.60 11.87
N GLU A 178 -4.16 -19.95 12.35
CA GLU A 178 -5.37 -19.18 12.11
C GLU A 178 -5.38 -17.90 12.97
N ILE A 179 -5.64 -16.76 12.34
CA ILE A 179 -5.76 -15.48 13.04
C ILE A 179 -7.14 -15.39 13.68
N GLN A 180 -7.17 -15.33 15.00
CA GLN A 180 -8.39 -15.11 15.77
C GLN A 180 -8.40 -13.70 16.35
N VAL A 181 -9.53 -13.01 16.23
CA VAL A 181 -9.69 -11.60 16.61
C VAL A 181 -10.89 -11.44 17.54
N ARG A 182 -10.73 -10.63 18.58
CA ARG A 182 -11.80 -10.21 19.49
C ARG A 182 -11.72 -8.71 19.72
#